data_92b573d0e4ab5b84eb5cbee3efa2c6f1
#
_entry.id   92b573d0e4ab5b84eb5cbee3efa2c6f1
#
_cell.length_a   1.000
_cell.length_b   1.000
_cell.length_c   1.000
_cell.angle_alpha   90.00
_cell.angle_beta   90.00
_cell.angle_gamma   90.00
#
_symmetry.space_group_name_H-M   'P 1'
#
loop_
_entity.id
_entity.type
_entity.pdbx_description
1 polymer ?
#
loop_
_entity_poly.entity_id
_entity_poly.type
_entity_poly.pdbx_seq_one_letter_code
_entity_poly.pdbx_strand_id
1 'polypeptide(L)'
;MHRNLHFYNYSQCFEYYTQRIMNIRQAKISGEVIVAKPVLLLSIIDGMEQTVFKGNEFVLDDWLEGHYRLLMQQYARGSQFGSITPINNPFWHLVSDGFWHLNVDEVGAEKTDRISTPSIPWLKAHVWFAYLDDDLWILLSNKEWRTKMREYIIEHKLTRSEPSWKAMVAEGFGAIAAFIAAGVA
;
A
#
# COMPACT_ATOMS: atom_id res chain seq x y z
N MET A 1 -3.91 -28.06 -5.12
CA MET A 1 -4.65 -28.16 -3.85
C MET A 1 -5.47 -26.90 -3.71
N HIS A 2 -6.81 -26.97 -3.80
CA HIS A 2 -7.64 -25.79 -3.61
C HIS A 2 -7.59 -25.43 -2.13
N ARG A 3 -6.93 -24.33 -1.78
CA ARG A 3 -6.97 -23.76 -0.44
C ARG A 3 -8.36 -23.11 -0.27
N ASN A 4 -9.11 -23.50 0.71
CA ASN A 4 -10.42 -22.92 1.00
C ASN A 4 -10.24 -21.67 1.85
N LEU A 5 -11.10 -20.67 1.61
CA LEU A 5 -11.17 -19.47 2.42
C LEU A 5 -11.60 -19.85 3.86
N HIS A 6 -10.87 -19.36 4.88
CA HIS A 6 -11.22 -19.59 6.30
C HIS A 6 -12.39 -18.70 6.77
N PHE A 7 -12.70 -17.66 6.00
CA PHE A 7 -13.88 -16.80 6.25
C PHE A 7 -15.14 -17.42 5.68
N TYR A 8 -16.28 -17.11 6.28
CA TYR A 8 -17.58 -17.59 5.82
C TYR A 8 -17.89 -17.19 4.37
N ASN A 9 -17.45 -15.98 3.97
CA ASN A 9 -17.59 -15.48 2.60
C ASN A 9 -16.53 -14.39 2.27
N TYR A 10 -16.44 -14.04 1.00
CA TYR A 10 -15.52 -13.01 0.52
C TYR A 10 -15.75 -11.62 1.14
N SER A 11 -17.01 -11.26 1.46
CA SER A 11 -17.31 -9.95 2.05
C SER A 11 -16.69 -9.81 3.44
N GLN A 12 -16.79 -10.83 4.29
CA GLN A 12 -16.16 -10.83 5.61
C GLN A 12 -14.63 -10.82 5.51
N CYS A 13 -14.09 -11.59 4.58
CA CYS A 13 -12.64 -11.57 4.31
C CYS A 13 -12.17 -10.18 3.87
N PHE A 14 -12.90 -9.54 2.96
CA PHE A 14 -12.61 -8.20 2.48
C PHE A 14 -12.66 -7.17 3.62
N GLU A 15 -13.71 -7.18 4.44
CA GLU A 15 -13.84 -6.29 5.60
C GLU A 15 -12.66 -6.46 6.57
N TYR A 16 -12.29 -7.70 6.89
CA TYR A 16 -11.16 -7.98 7.77
C TYR A 16 -9.84 -7.40 7.23
N TYR A 17 -9.52 -7.61 5.94
CA TYR A 17 -8.26 -7.12 5.38
C TYR A 17 -8.27 -5.62 5.09
N THR A 18 -9.41 -5.03 4.75
CA THR A 18 -9.50 -3.56 4.64
C THR A 18 -9.24 -2.87 5.97
N GLN A 19 -9.73 -3.41 7.10
CA GLN A 19 -9.39 -2.89 8.43
C GLN A 19 -7.90 -3.00 8.73
N ARG A 20 -7.24 -4.13 8.39
CA ARG A 20 -5.79 -4.28 8.55
C ARG A 20 -4.99 -3.30 7.69
N ILE A 21 -5.39 -3.13 6.43
CA ILE A 21 -4.78 -2.18 5.50
C ILE A 21 -4.96 -0.74 5.99
N MET A 22 -6.10 -0.38 6.55
CA MET A 22 -6.30 0.93 7.18
C MET A 22 -5.32 1.18 8.33
N ASN A 23 -5.01 0.14 9.11
CA ASN A 23 -4.14 0.21 10.29
C ASN A 23 -2.65 -0.04 9.98
N ILE A 24 -2.25 -0.16 8.71
CA ILE A 24 -0.83 -0.28 8.32
C ILE A 24 -0.01 0.83 8.96
N ARG A 25 1.06 0.44 9.63
CA ARG A 25 2.03 1.36 10.24
C ARG A 25 2.81 2.07 9.16
N GLN A 26 2.62 3.39 9.07
CA GLN A 26 3.30 4.24 8.10
C GLN A 26 4.14 5.30 8.83
N ALA A 27 5.39 5.47 8.39
CA ALA A 27 6.23 6.55 8.87
C ALA A 27 5.70 7.91 8.40
N LYS A 28 6.15 8.99 9.04
CA LYS A 28 5.90 10.37 8.61
C LYS A 28 7.23 11.09 8.41
N ILE A 29 7.33 11.86 7.35
CA ILE A 29 8.45 12.77 7.08
C ILE A 29 7.88 14.16 6.85
N SER A 30 8.36 15.14 7.61
CA SER A 30 7.88 16.54 7.53
C SER A 30 6.34 16.67 7.63
N GLY A 31 5.72 15.83 8.47
CA GLY A 31 4.27 15.81 8.67
C GLY A 31 3.47 14.99 7.63
N GLU A 32 4.10 14.53 6.56
CA GLU A 32 3.46 13.72 5.51
C GLU A 32 3.61 12.23 5.76
N VAL A 33 2.53 11.48 5.58
CA VAL A 33 2.51 10.01 5.70
C VAL A 33 3.19 9.38 4.50
N ILE A 34 4.17 8.51 4.75
CA ILE A 34 4.90 7.78 3.70
C ILE A 34 4.00 6.70 3.10
N VAL A 35 3.78 6.75 1.78
CA VAL A 35 2.86 5.86 1.06
C VAL A 35 3.51 4.55 0.58
N ALA A 36 4.75 4.29 0.95
CA ALA A 36 5.54 3.16 0.44
C ALA A 36 4.86 1.79 0.61
N LYS A 37 4.31 1.47 1.80
CA LYS A 37 3.62 0.19 2.05
C LYS A 37 2.34 0.03 1.23
N PRO A 38 1.41 1.00 1.19
CA PRO A 38 0.25 0.93 0.30
C PRO A 38 0.64 0.81 -1.18
N VAL A 39 1.68 1.50 -1.63
CA VAL A 39 2.17 1.40 -3.00
C VAL A 39 2.75 0.02 -3.31
N LEU A 40 3.45 -0.62 -2.37
CA LEU A 40 3.89 -2.01 -2.55
C LEU A 40 2.69 -2.95 -2.72
N LEU A 41 1.67 -2.84 -1.88
CA LEU A 41 0.45 -3.64 -2.01
C LEU A 41 -0.24 -3.41 -3.36
N LEU A 42 -0.31 -2.16 -3.82
CA LEU A 42 -0.86 -1.83 -5.13
C LEU A 42 -0.03 -2.47 -6.25
N SER A 43 1.31 -2.49 -6.12
CA SER A 43 2.21 -3.16 -7.08
C SER A 43 1.93 -4.66 -7.19
N ILE A 44 1.66 -5.31 -6.05
CA ILE A 44 1.28 -6.73 -6.03
C ILE A 44 -0.06 -6.95 -6.73
N ILE A 45 -1.07 -6.15 -6.42
CA ILE A 45 -2.41 -6.22 -7.04
C ILE A 45 -2.33 -6.01 -8.55
N ASP A 46 -1.57 -5.02 -9.01
CA ASP A 46 -1.37 -4.75 -10.44
C ASP A 46 -0.63 -5.91 -11.13
N GLY A 47 0.36 -6.53 -10.47
CA GLY A 47 1.05 -7.71 -10.98
C GLY A 47 0.14 -8.95 -11.08
N MET A 48 -0.79 -9.11 -10.14
CA MET A 48 -1.82 -10.16 -10.22
C MET A 48 -2.78 -9.91 -11.40
N GLU A 49 -3.18 -8.67 -11.64
CA GLU A 49 -4.05 -8.32 -12.78
C GLU A 49 -3.34 -8.57 -14.12
N GLN A 50 -2.05 -8.31 -14.18
CA GLN A 50 -1.21 -8.53 -15.36
C GLN A 50 -0.70 -9.97 -15.48
N THR A 51 -1.10 -10.88 -14.58
CA THR A 51 -0.67 -12.29 -14.54
C THR A 51 0.86 -12.48 -14.45
N VAL A 52 1.54 -11.52 -13.83
CA VAL A 52 3.00 -11.61 -13.61
C VAL A 52 3.32 -12.71 -12.61
N PHE A 53 2.52 -12.81 -11.55
CA PHE A 53 2.70 -13.80 -10.48
C PHE A 53 1.89 -15.06 -10.79
N LYS A 54 2.56 -16.23 -10.75
CA LYS A 54 1.91 -17.54 -10.97
C LYS A 54 1.27 -18.11 -9.71
N GLY A 55 1.61 -17.59 -8.55
CA GLY A 55 1.18 -18.06 -7.24
C GLY A 55 1.36 -16.99 -6.18
N ASN A 56 1.08 -17.34 -4.93
CA ASN A 56 1.28 -16.47 -3.76
C ASN A 56 2.78 -16.39 -3.39
N GLU A 57 3.60 -16.01 -4.37
CA GLU A 57 5.04 -15.89 -4.23
C GLU A 57 5.51 -14.65 -5.02
N PHE A 58 6.03 -13.68 -4.32
CA PHE A 58 6.46 -12.39 -4.86
C PHE A 58 7.97 -12.24 -4.70
N VAL A 59 8.70 -12.52 -5.76
CA VAL A 59 10.14 -12.34 -5.80
C VAL A 59 10.46 -10.85 -5.96
N LEU A 60 11.48 -10.37 -5.24
CA LEU A 60 11.98 -9.00 -5.39
C LEU A 60 12.84 -8.92 -6.66
N ASP A 61 12.20 -8.95 -7.81
CA ASP A 61 12.81 -8.89 -9.14
C ASP A 61 12.75 -7.48 -9.76
N ASP A 62 13.29 -7.36 -10.96
CA ASP A 62 13.36 -6.07 -11.67
C ASP A 62 11.97 -5.56 -12.08
N TRP A 63 11.00 -6.45 -12.33
CA TRP A 63 9.63 -6.05 -12.63
C TRP A 63 8.99 -5.38 -11.42
N LEU A 64 9.05 -6.03 -10.25
CA LEU A 64 8.45 -5.52 -9.02
C LEU A 64 9.12 -4.20 -8.58
N GLU A 65 10.45 -4.11 -8.67
CA GLU A 65 11.18 -2.88 -8.37
C GLU A 65 10.79 -1.73 -9.33
N GLY A 66 10.72 -2.03 -10.61
CA GLY A 66 10.37 -1.05 -11.65
C GLY A 66 8.94 -0.56 -11.50
N HIS A 67 7.98 -1.48 -11.33
CA HIS A 67 6.57 -1.14 -11.19
C HIS A 67 6.28 -0.35 -9.89
N TYR A 68 6.86 -0.79 -8.77
CA TYR A 68 6.81 -0.04 -7.51
C TYR A 68 7.33 1.39 -7.67
N ARG A 69 8.48 1.57 -8.34
CA ARG A 69 9.04 2.91 -8.59
C ARG A 69 8.12 3.79 -9.40
N LEU A 70 7.48 3.26 -10.45
CA LEU A 70 6.49 3.98 -11.27
C LEU A 70 5.29 4.42 -10.42
N LEU A 71 4.74 3.54 -9.59
CA LEU A 71 3.63 3.89 -8.71
C LEU A 71 4.04 4.87 -7.62
N MET A 72 5.26 4.76 -7.07
CA MET A 72 5.78 5.76 -6.13
C MET A 72 5.91 7.15 -6.79
N GLN A 73 6.35 7.24 -8.03
CA GLN A 73 6.37 8.51 -8.78
C GLN A 73 4.98 9.08 -8.98
N GLN A 74 3.98 8.23 -9.18
CA GLN A 74 2.59 8.63 -9.34
C GLN A 74 1.94 9.12 -8.04
N TYR A 75 2.19 8.43 -6.92
CA TYR A 75 1.47 8.66 -5.66
C TYR A 75 2.27 9.40 -4.58
N ALA A 76 3.61 9.41 -4.65
CA ALA A 76 4.41 10.22 -3.74
C ALA A 76 4.20 11.72 -4.01
N ARG A 77 4.05 12.48 -2.92
CA ARG A 77 3.77 13.93 -2.98
C ARG A 77 4.52 14.65 -1.88
N GLY A 78 4.66 15.96 -2.01
CA GLY A 78 5.28 16.80 -1.01
C GLY A 78 6.73 16.41 -0.74
N SER A 79 7.10 16.17 0.51
CA SER A 79 8.47 15.79 0.91
C SER A 79 8.94 14.45 0.33
N GLN A 80 8.02 13.58 -0.13
CA GLN A 80 8.35 12.30 -0.74
C GLN A 80 8.68 12.40 -2.23
N PHE A 81 8.31 13.50 -2.88
CA PHE A 81 8.46 13.66 -4.33
C PHE A 81 9.95 13.68 -4.76
N GLY A 82 10.81 14.28 -3.95
CA GLY A 82 12.25 14.35 -4.21
C GLY A 82 13.07 13.16 -3.67
N SER A 83 12.45 12.29 -2.86
CA SER A 83 13.13 11.18 -2.19
C SER A 83 12.19 9.97 -2.09
N ILE A 84 12.10 9.22 -3.19
CA ILE A 84 11.30 8.00 -3.24
C ILE A 84 11.86 6.97 -2.27
N THR A 85 11.03 6.51 -1.33
CA THR A 85 11.41 5.42 -0.42
C THR A 85 11.73 4.16 -1.24
N PRO A 86 12.94 3.59 -1.14
CA PRO A 86 13.30 2.37 -1.86
C PRO A 86 12.43 1.18 -1.44
N ILE A 87 12.19 0.26 -2.37
CA ILE A 87 11.27 -0.88 -2.18
C ILE A 87 11.68 -1.82 -1.03
N ASN A 88 12.97 -1.94 -0.73
CA ASN A 88 13.45 -2.76 0.39
C ASN A 88 12.82 -2.36 1.72
N ASN A 89 12.50 -1.08 1.89
CA ASN A 89 11.86 -0.60 3.12
C ASN A 89 10.46 -1.20 3.30
N PRO A 90 9.46 -0.94 2.44
CA PRO A 90 8.13 -1.54 2.60
C PRO A 90 8.16 -3.07 2.47
N PHE A 91 9.01 -3.64 1.62
CA PHE A 91 9.11 -5.09 1.43
C PHE A 91 9.48 -5.81 2.73
N TRP A 92 10.43 -5.26 3.49
CA TRP A 92 10.88 -5.79 4.77
C TRP A 92 9.90 -5.47 5.92
N HIS A 93 9.45 -4.23 6.02
CA HIS A 93 8.68 -3.77 7.17
C HIS A 93 7.19 -4.07 7.13
N LEU A 94 6.63 -4.47 5.98
CA LEU A 94 5.23 -4.87 5.88
C LEU A 94 4.93 -6.14 6.67
N VAL A 95 5.95 -6.97 6.98
CA VAL A 95 5.82 -8.14 7.86
C VAL A 95 5.20 -7.78 9.21
N SER A 96 5.48 -6.59 9.74
CA SER A 96 4.93 -6.13 11.03
C SER A 96 3.41 -5.88 11.02
N ASP A 97 2.78 -5.86 9.84
CA ASP A 97 1.35 -5.60 9.69
C ASP A 97 0.53 -6.91 9.65
N GLY A 98 1.21 -8.08 9.65
CA GLY A 98 0.66 -9.39 10.01
C GLY A 98 -0.11 -10.12 8.90
N PHE A 99 -0.06 -9.65 7.64
CA PHE A 99 -0.64 -10.34 6.47
C PHE A 99 0.35 -10.50 5.31
N TRP A 100 1.58 -10.04 5.50
CA TRP A 100 2.70 -10.13 4.58
C TRP A 100 3.83 -10.91 5.25
N HIS A 101 4.36 -11.90 4.59
CA HIS A 101 5.36 -12.82 5.12
C HIS A 101 6.54 -12.92 4.17
N LEU A 102 7.69 -13.31 4.71
CA LEU A 102 8.91 -13.56 3.94
C LEU A 102 9.32 -15.00 4.09
N ASN A 103 9.58 -15.66 2.97
CA ASN A 103 10.28 -16.95 2.93
C ASN A 103 11.76 -16.67 2.77
N VAL A 104 12.56 -17.07 3.77
CA VAL A 104 13.96 -16.68 3.90
C VAL A 104 14.84 -17.93 4.08
N ASP A 105 16.12 -17.83 3.73
CA ASP A 105 17.13 -18.81 4.08
C ASP A 105 17.54 -18.74 5.57
N GLU A 106 18.51 -19.54 5.98
CA GLU A 106 19.00 -19.60 7.38
C GLU A 106 19.55 -18.25 7.85
N VAL A 107 20.30 -17.54 7.00
CA VAL A 107 20.85 -16.21 7.30
C VAL A 107 19.74 -15.17 7.47
N GLY A 108 18.72 -15.22 6.63
CA GLY A 108 17.54 -14.37 6.74
C GLY A 108 16.73 -14.66 8.01
N ALA A 109 16.64 -15.94 8.41
CA ALA A 109 15.96 -16.36 9.64
C ALA A 109 16.67 -15.87 10.92
N GLU A 110 18.01 -15.81 10.90
CA GLU A 110 18.80 -15.31 12.03
C GLU A 110 18.69 -13.80 12.22
N LYS A 111 18.28 -13.06 11.20
CA LYS A 111 18.08 -11.62 11.30
C LYS A 111 16.86 -11.30 12.15
N THR A 112 17.07 -11.21 13.45
CA THR A 112 16.03 -10.91 14.45
C THR A 112 15.72 -9.41 14.56
N ASP A 113 16.71 -8.56 14.25
CA ASP A 113 16.53 -7.11 14.22
C ASP A 113 15.68 -6.69 12.99
N ARG A 114 14.44 -6.32 13.25
CA ARG A 114 13.50 -5.80 12.23
C ARG A 114 13.52 -4.28 12.15
N ILE A 115 14.32 -3.61 12.94
CA ILE A 115 14.42 -2.13 12.94
C ILE A 115 15.27 -1.67 11.76
N SER A 116 16.40 -2.33 11.51
CA SER A 116 17.27 -2.02 10.39
C SER A 116 16.75 -2.62 9.09
N THR A 117 16.62 -1.79 8.06
CA THR A 117 16.20 -2.24 6.73
C THR A 117 17.37 -2.84 5.98
N PRO A 118 17.31 -4.11 5.54
CA PRO A 118 18.35 -4.70 4.70
C PRO A 118 18.46 -3.98 3.35
N SER A 119 19.63 -4.06 2.73
CA SER A 119 19.81 -3.57 1.36
C SER A 119 19.07 -4.46 0.34
N ILE A 120 18.77 -3.93 -0.85
CA ILE A 120 18.16 -4.71 -1.94
C ILE A 120 19.02 -5.94 -2.30
N PRO A 121 20.36 -5.83 -2.47
CA PRO A 121 21.19 -7.01 -2.73
C PRO A 121 21.11 -8.07 -1.61
N TRP A 122 21.03 -7.64 -0.35
CA TRP A 122 20.88 -8.57 0.75
C TRP A 122 19.52 -9.30 0.70
N LEU A 123 18.43 -8.56 0.45
CA LEU A 123 17.09 -9.16 0.30
C LEU A 123 17.05 -10.16 -0.85
N LYS A 124 17.63 -9.81 -2.01
CA LYS A 124 17.70 -10.73 -3.17
C LYS A 124 18.53 -11.99 -2.90
N ALA A 125 19.51 -11.91 -1.98
CA ALA A 125 20.35 -13.06 -1.61
C ALA A 125 19.70 -13.99 -0.57
N HIS A 126 18.90 -13.45 0.36
CA HIS A 126 18.45 -14.18 1.55
C HIS A 126 16.92 -14.31 1.67
N VAL A 127 16.14 -13.63 0.83
CA VAL A 127 14.68 -13.76 0.76
C VAL A 127 14.30 -14.38 -0.58
N TRP A 128 13.79 -15.60 -0.56
CA TRP A 128 13.40 -16.29 -1.78
C TRP A 128 12.17 -15.64 -2.40
N PHE A 129 11.15 -15.35 -1.58
CA PHE A 129 9.95 -14.62 -1.97
C PHE A 129 9.21 -14.07 -0.75
N ALA A 130 8.36 -13.11 -0.99
CA ALA A 130 7.33 -12.69 -0.05
C ALA A 130 5.99 -13.33 -0.42
N TYR A 131 5.06 -13.43 0.54
CA TYR A 131 3.72 -13.97 0.30
C TYR A 131 2.69 -13.32 1.22
N LEU A 132 1.43 -13.34 0.79
CA LEU A 132 0.28 -12.88 1.56
C LEU A 132 -0.31 -14.02 2.40
N ASP A 133 -1.10 -13.69 3.43
CA ASP A 133 -2.01 -14.66 4.04
C ASP A 133 -2.79 -15.39 2.93
N ASP A 134 -3.00 -16.68 3.10
CA ASP A 134 -3.71 -17.49 2.10
C ASP A 134 -5.11 -16.95 1.79
N ASP A 135 -5.82 -16.45 2.80
CA ASP A 135 -7.16 -15.88 2.62
C ASP A 135 -7.13 -14.58 1.82
N LEU A 136 -6.12 -13.72 2.06
CA LEU A 136 -5.95 -12.50 1.28
C LEU A 136 -5.58 -12.83 -0.17
N TRP A 137 -4.71 -13.82 -0.39
CA TRP A 137 -4.37 -14.30 -1.73
C TRP A 137 -5.61 -14.85 -2.46
N ILE A 138 -6.45 -15.67 -1.81
CA ILE A 138 -7.68 -16.21 -2.38
C ILE A 138 -8.66 -15.07 -2.71
N LEU A 139 -8.82 -14.10 -1.81
CA LEU A 139 -9.63 -12.91 -2.03
C LEU A 139 -9.18 -12.16 -3.29
N LEU A 140 -7.88 -11.85 -3.39
CA LEU A 140 -7.31 -11.10 -4.50
C LEU A 140 -7.23 -11.91 -5.81
N SER A 141 -7.27 -13.25 -5.75
CA SER A 141 -7.37 -14.10 -6.94
C SER A 141 -8.72 -13.96 -7.65
N ASN A 142 -9.76 -13.54 -6.93
CA ASN A 142 -11.04 -13.16 -7.53
C ASN A 142 -10.95 -11.73 -8.08
N LYS A 143 -11.24 -11.59 -9.38
CA LYS A 143 -11.11 -10.29 -10.09
C LYS A 143 -11.95 -9.17 -9.47
N GLU A 144 -13.20 -9.47 -9.10
CA GLU A 144 -14.09 -8.47 -8.53
C GLU A 144 -13.55 -7.92 -7.20
N TRP A 145 -13.13 -8.82 -6.30
CA TRP A 145 -12.61 -8.44 -4.99
C TRP A 145 -11.23 -7.80 -5.08
N ARG A 146 -10.41 -8.22 -6.04
CA ARG A 146 -9.13 -7.56 -6.35
C ARG A 146 -9.34 -6.11 -6.79
N THR A 147 -10.31 -5.87 -7.69
CA THR A 147 -10.66 -4.50 -8.11
C THR A 147 -11.13 -3.65 -6.93
N LYS A 148 -12.05 -4.16 -6.11
CA LYS A 148 -12.52 -3.47 -4.90
C LYS A 148 -11.38 -3.14 -3.93
N MET A 149 -10.45 -4.07 -3.71
CA MET A 149 -9.30 -3.85 -2.83
C MET A 149 -8.35 -2.79 -3.41
N ARG A 150 -8.11 -2.83 -4.71
CA ARG A 150 -7.32 -1.82 -5.40
C ARG A 150 -7.89 -0.41 -5.24
N GLU A 151 -9.18 -0.26 -5.50
CA GLU A 151 -9.91 1.00 -5.33
C GLU A 151 -9.86 1.48 -3.88
N TYR A 152 -10.10 0.57 -2.94
CA TYR A 152 -10.04 0.88 -1.51
C TYR A 152 -8.66 1.42 -1.07
N ILE A 153 -7.57 0.79 -1.50
CA ILE A 153 -6.20 1.26 -1.20
C ILE A 153 -5.97 2.64 -1.80
N ILE A 154 -6.35 2.87 -3.04
CA ILE A 154 -6.18 4.16 -3.70
C ILE A 154 -6.95 5.24 -2.95
N GLU A 155 -8.22 5.01 -2.69
CA GLU A 155 -9.10 5.99 -2.05
C GLU A 155 -8.64 6.36 -0.64
N HIS A 156 -8.32 5.35 0.20
CA HIS A 156 -8.10 5.57 1.62
C HIS A 156 -6.64 5.75 2.03
N LYS A 157 -5.68 5.31 1.20
CA LYS A 157 -4.25 5.35 1.55
C LYS A 157 -3.40 6.19 0.61
N LEU A 158 -3.85 6.44 -0.61
CA LEU A 158 -3.06 7.11 -1.64
C LEU A 158 -3.70 8.42 -2.12
N THR A 159 -5.02 8.51 -2.14
CA THR A 159 -5.72 9.76 -2.41
C THR A 159 -5.63 10.65 -1.18
N ARG A 160 -5.10 11.85 -1.36
CA ARG A 160 -5.10 12.84 -0.29
C ARG A 160 -6.53 13.33 -0.11
N SER A 161 -7.08 13.23 1.11
CA SER A 161 -8.22 14.06 1.48
C SER A 161 -7.82 15.52 1.22
N GLU A 162 -8.61 16.25 0.43
CA GLU A 162 -8.39 17.68 0.18
C GLU A 162 -8.12 18.38 1.52
N PRO A 163 -7.08 19.22 1.61
CA PRO A 163 -6.79 19.92 2.85
C PRO A 163 -8.03 20.71 3.29
N SER A 164 -8.39 20.64 4.56
CA SER A 164 -9.55 21.34 5.12
C SER A 164 -9.58 22.86 4.82
N TRP A 165 -8.41 23.47 4.50
CA TRP A 165 -8.33 24.86 4.05
C TRP A 165 -9.04 25.11 2.71
N LYS A 166 -9.12 24.13 1.78
CA LYS A 166 -9.91 24.30 0.55
C LYS A 166 -11.41 24.34 0.82
N ALA A 167 -11.89 23.56 1.80
CA ALA A 167 -13.26 23.67 2.28
C ALA A 167 -13.50 25.04 2.95
N MET A 168 -12.58 25.48 3.82
CA MET A 168 -12.63 26.82 4.45
C MET A 168 -12.58 27.96 3.43
N VAL A 169 -11.78 27.84 2.37
CA VAL A 169 -11.71 28.85 1.31
C VAL A 169 -13.01 28.88 0.50
N ALA A 170 -13.58 27.71 0.18
CA ALA A 170 -14.87 27.64 -0.52
C ALA A 170 -16.01 28.26 0.28
N GLU A 171 -16.05 28.02 1.61
CA GLU A 171 -17.00 28.66 2.54
C GLU A 171 -16.70 30.15 2.69
N GLY A 172 -15.43 30.55 2.79
CA GLY A 172 -15.02 31.95 2.91
C GLY A 172 -15.36 32.79 1.67
N PHE A 173 -15.19 32.26 0.47
CA PHE A 173 -15.60 32.96 -0.77
C PHE A 173 -17.11 33.05 -0.90
N GLY A 174 -17.85 32.04 -0.44
CA GLY A 174 -19.33 32.11 -0.38
C GLY A 174 -19.83 33.22 0.56
N ALA A 175 -19.18 33.40 1.72
CA ALA A 175 -19.52 34.45 2.68
C ALA A 175 -19.19 35.87 2.13
N ILE A 176 -18.05 36.03 1.46
CA ILE A 176 -17.63 37.30 0.85
C ILE A 176 -18.58 37.68 -0.30
N ALA A 177 -18.96 36.71 -1.14
CA ALA A 177 -19.92 36.98 -2.25
C ALA A 177 -21.31 37.37 -1.70
N ALA A 178 -21.77 36.76 -0.61
CA ALA A 178 -23.01 37.11 0.08
C ALA A 178 -22.95 38.54 0.67
N PHE A 179 -21.79 38.93 1.23
CA PHE A 179 -21.61 40.27 1.81
C PHE A 179 -21.58 41.38 0.75
N ILE A 180 -20.98 41.11 -0.41
CA ILE A 180 -20.97 42.07 -1.55
C ILE A 180 -22.37 42.18 -2.16
N ALA A 181 -23.13 41.08 -2.24
CA ALA A 181 -24.49 41.12 -2.76
C ALA A 181 -25.48 41.83 -1.82
N ALA A 182 -25.24 41.83 -0.52
CA ALA A 182 -26.08 42.52 0.49
C ALA A 182 -25.71 43.99 0.69
N GLY A 183 -24.56 44.44 0.19
CA GLY A 183 -24.08 45.83 0.33
C GLY A 183 -24.43 46.78 -0.83
N VAL A 184 -25.24 46.33 -1.80
CA VAL A 184 -25.74 47.14 -2.92
C VAL A 184 -27.28 47.18 -2.86
N ALA A 185 -27.78 47.85 -1.82
CA ALA A 185 -29.17 48.25 -1.72
C ALA A 185 -29.26 49.60 -1.00
#